data_99f1c40f4e632fe304fede6a56a3ff42
#
_entry.id   99f1c40f4e632fe304fede6a56a3ff42
#
_cell.length_a   1.000
_cell.length_b   1.000
_cell.length_c   1.000
_cell.angle_alpha   90.00
_cell.angle_beta   90.00
_cell.angle_gamma   90.00
#
_symmetry.space_group_name_H-M   'P 1'
#
loop_
_entity.id
_entity.type
_entity.pdbx_description
1 polymer ?
#
loop_
_entity_poly.entity_id
_entity_poly.type
_entity_poly.pdbx_seq_one_letter_code
_entity_poly.pdbx_strand_id
1 'polypeptide(L)'
;MNYKVVATSKDTKARAGVIGTDHGEIQTPIFMPVGTVGAVKAVHMHELRDDIKAQIILGNTYHLYLRPGMDIIERAGGLHKFNTWDKPILTDSGGFQVFSLSSNRKLKEEGAAFRSHIDGSKHLFTPEKVVDIQRSIGSDIMMALDEYPPGTSDYQYAEKSLRLTQRWLKRGWDHFNATSPRYGHSQAFFPIVQGCVYKDLRTDSAKFVADLGAEGNAIGGLAVGEPTEAMYDMIEVVNEILPEDKPRYLMGVGTPANILEAIDRGVDMMDCVMPTRNGRNGMLFTQHGIMNMRNKKWADDFSPLQEDGASIVDKIYSKAYVRHLFVAQEILAMQIASVHNLAFYLWLVGEARKHIIEGDFKSWKTEMVERVTRRL
;
A
#
# COMPACT_ATOMS: atom_id res chain seq x y z
N MET A 1 -18.81 -3.51 3.04
CA MET A 1 -18.02 -3.18 1.80
C MET A 1 -18.56 -4.02 0.65
N ASN A 2 -18.52 -3.53 -0.58
CA ASN A 2 -18.84 -4.31 -1.80
C ASN A 2 -17.76 -4.08 -2.86
N TYR A 3 -17.66 -4.98 -3.83
CA TYR A 3 -16.74 -4.87 -4.96
C TYR A 3 -17.45 -5.30 -6.25
N LYS A 4 -17.25 -4.53 -7.32
CA LYS A 4 -17.80 -4.83 -8.64
C LYS A 4 -16.74 -4.65 -9.70
N VAL A 5 -16.44 -5.69 -10.48
CA VAL A 5 -15.62 -5.60 -11.70
C VAL A 5 -16.47 -4.95 -12.80
N VAL A 6 -15.95 -3.91 -13.43
CA VAL A 6 -16.65 -3.16 -14.50
C VAL A 6 -16.06 -3.44 -15.90
N ALA A 7 -14.79 -3.83 -15.98
CA ALA A 7 -14.12 -4.24 -17.21
C ALA A 7 -12.96 -5.19 -16.91
N THR A 8 -12.62 -6.04 -17.87
CA THR A 8 -11.47 -6.93 -17.85
C THR A 8 -10.70 -6.82 -19.16
N SER A 9 -9.38 -6.90 -19.11
CA SER A 9 -8.56 -6.98 -20.31
C SER A 9 -8.80 -8.30 -21.04
N LYS A 10 -8.76 -8.25 -22.37
CA LYS A 10 -8.91 -9.47 -23.21
C LYS A 10 -7.61 -10.28 -23.29
N ASP A 11 -6.47 -9.62 -23.13
CA ASP A 11 -5.14 -10.18 -23.40
C ASP A 11 -4.32 -10.42 -22.13
N THR A 12 -4.83 -9.98 -20.97
CA THR A 12 -4.16 -10.10 -19.67
C THR A 12 -5.18 -10.40 -18.57
N LYS A 13 -4.71 -10.55 -17.31
CA LYS A 13 -5.60 -10.69 -16.14
C LYS A 13 -6.00 -9.35 -15.53
N ALA A 14 -5.62 -8.22 -16.15
CA ALA A 14 -5.93 -6.88 -15.66
C ALA A 14 -7.44 -6.63 -15.64
N ARG A 15 -7.90 -5.98 -14.59
CA ARG A 15 -9.32 -5.68 -14.40
C ARG A 15 -9.52 -4.30 -13.78
N ALA A 16 -10.59 -3.64 -14.18
CA ALA A 16 -11.06 -2.40 -13.59
C ALA A 16 -12.31 -2.69 -12.75
N GLY A 17 -12.35 -2.19 -11.53
CA GLY A 17 -13.47 -2.40 -10.61
C GLY A 17 -13.81 -1.15 -9.81
N VAL A 18 -14.79 -1.29 -8.91
CA VAL A 18 -15.16 -0.27 -7.92
C VAL A 18 -15.39 -0.97 -6.58
N ILE A 19 -14.71 -0.48 -5.55
CA ILE A 19 -14.93 -0.87 -4.15
C ILE A 19 -15.80 0.21 -3.52
N GLY A 20 -16.94 -0.17 -2.95
CA GLY A 20 -17.81 0.72 -2.17
C GLY A 20 -17.56 0.58 -0.68
N THR A 21 -17.30 1.71 0.00
CA THR A 21 -17.20 1.83 1.46
C THR A 21 -18.16 2.91 1.96
N ASP A 22 -18.34 3.02 3.28
CA ASP A 22 -19.19 4.07 3.87
C ASP A 22 -18.55 5.48 3.76
N HIS A 23 -17.22 5.58 3.51
CA HIS A 23 -16.53 6.84 3.24
C HIS A 23 -16.30 7.13 1.75
N GLY A 24 -16.93 6.36 0.85
CA GLY A 24 -16.91 6.59 -0.59
C GLY A 24 -16.42 5.43 -1.42
N GLU A 25 -16.38 5.64 -2.73
CA GLU A 25 -15.96 4.66 -3.71
C GLU A 25 -14.46 4.74 -4.01
N ILE A 26 -13.86 3.58 -4.30
CA ILE A 26 -12.48 3.43 -4.73
C ILE A 26 -12.49 2.77 -6.10
N GLN A 27 -11.98 3.47 -7.11
CA GLN A 27 -11.84 2.94 -8.46
C GLN A 27 -10.53 2.16 -8.57
N THR A 28 -10.61 0.87 -8.87
CA THR A 28 -9.42 0.01 -9.06
C THR A 28 -9.06 -0.15 -10.54
N PRO A 29 -7.77 -0.36 -10.89
CA PRO A 29 -6.61 -0.44 -9.99
C PRO A 29 -6.35 0.87 -9.25
N ILE A 30 -5.87 0.79 -8.01
CA ILE A 30 -5.59 1.95 -7.16
C ILE A 30 -4.24 1.85 -6.45
N PHE A 31 -3.54 2.96 -6.33
CA PHE A 31 -2.39 3.12 -5.46
C PHE A 31 -2.79 3.88 -4.20
N MET A 32 -2.39 3.39 -3.03
CA MET A 32 -2.71 3.99 -1.72
C MET A 32 -1.50 4.75 -1.16
N PRO A 33 -1.56 6.08 -1.05
CA PRO A 33 -0.55 6.85 -0.34
C PRO A 33 -0.41 6.42 1.12
N VAL A 34 0.84 6.25 1.59
CA VAL A 34 1.11 5.76 2.95
C VAL A 34 1.15 6.92 3.94
N GLY A 35 0.18 6.95 4.84
CA GLY A 35 0.05 7.88 5.96
C GLY A 35 0.46 7.26 7.30
N THR A 36 1.75 6.96 7.51
CA THR A 36 2.32 6.17 8.61
C THR A 36 1.78 6.54 10.00
N VAL A 37 1.75 7.81 10.32
CA VAL A 37 1.30 8.34 11.63
C VAL A 37 0.03 9.19 11.50
N GLY A 38 -0.85 8.80 10.59
CA GLY A 38 -2.04 9.58 10.25
C GLY A 38 -1.77 10.75 9.30
N ALA A 39 -0.56 10.84 8.73
CA ALA A 39 -0.15 11.87 7.78
C ALA A 39 0.72 11.28 6.68
N VAL A 40 0.44 11.60 5.42
CA VAL A 40 1.33 11.32 4.29
C VAL A 40 2.49 12.31 4.34
N LYS A 41 3.73 11.80 4.33
CA LYS A 41 4.92 12.61 4.60
C LYS A 41 5.09 13.74 3.59
N ALA A 42 5.22 14.96 4.11
CA ALA A 42 5.43 16.21 3.38
C ALA A 42 4.26 16.60 2.44
N VAL A 43 3.03 16.16 2.74
CA VAL A 43 1.83 16.49 1.95
C VAL A 43 0.67 16.81 2.88
N HIS A 44 -0.03 17.89 2.62
CA HIS A 44 -1.24 18.25 3.35
C HIS A 44 -2.43 17.40 2.92
N MET A 45 -3.42 17.18 3.82
CA MET A 45 -4.61 16.37 3.51
C MET A 45 -5.46 16.98 2.38
N HIS A 46 -5.54 18.33 2.29
CA HIS A 46 -6.24 18.97 1.18
C HIS A 46 -5.51 18.78 -0.16
N GLU A 47 -4.17 18.77 -0.21
CA GLU A 47 -3.42 18.46 -1.43
C GLU A 47 -3.66 17.02 -1.87
N LEU A 48 -3.69 16.06 -0.92
CA LEU A 48 -4.03 14.67 -1.21
C LEU A 48 -5.42 14.52 -1.81
N ARG A 49 -6.40 15.28 -1.28
CA ARG A 49 -7.78 15.19 -1.71
C ARG A 49 -8.03 15.92 -3.03
N ASP A 50 -7.56 17.17 -3.14
CA ASP A 50 -8.01 18.11 -4.16
C ASP A 50 -7.06 18.17 -5.37
N ASP A 51 -5.74 18.04 -5.18
CA ASP A 51 -4.73 18.06 -6.24
C ASP A 51 -4.32 16.65 -6.68
N ILE A 52 -3.84 15.83 -5.73
CA ILE A 52 -3.42 14.45 -5.99
C ILE A 52 -4.62 13.53 -6.27
N LYS A 53 -5.81 13.87 -5.73
CA LYS A 53 -7.08 13.13 -5.89
C LYS A 53 -7.01 11.70 -5.36
N ALA A 54 -6.30 11.48 -4.26
CA ALA A 54 -6.26 10.19 -3.60
C ALA A 54 -7.68 9.78 -3.15
N GLN A 55 -8.04 8.53 -3.42
CA GLN A 55 -9.35 7.98 -3.08
C GLN A 55 -9.31 7.19 -1.78
N ILE A 56 -8.16 6.76 -1.34
CA ILE A 56 -7.88 5.99 -0.12
C ILE A 56 -6.45 6.26 0.33
N ILE A 57 -6.21 6.23 1.64
CA ILE A 57 -4.87 6.27 2.23
C ILE A 57 -4.65 5.05 3.11
N LEU A 58 -3.37 4.71 3.37
CA LEU A 58 -2.99 3.65 4.28
C LEU A 58 -2.42 4.23 5.57
N GLY A 59 -2.96 3.82 6.73
CA GLY A 59 -2.44 4.11 8.06
C GLY A 59 -1.68 2.91 8.64
N ASN A 60 -0.65 3.15 9.48
CA ASN A 60 0.08 2.08 10.14
C ASN A 60 -0.39 1.88 11.58
N THR A 61 -0.98 0.74 11.85
CA THR A 61 -1.51 0.35 13.16
C THR A 61 -0.47 0.41 14.28
N TYR A 62 0.74 -0.13 14.04
CA TYR A 62 1.83 -0.10 15.00
C TYR A 62 2.19 1.33 15.44
N HIS A 63 2.37 2.23 14.48
CA HIS A 63 2.76 3.60 14.77
C HIS A 63 1.65 4.38 15.47
N LEU A 64 0.41 4.26 15.02
CA LEU A 64 -0.75 4.92 15.62
C LEU A 64 -1.04 4.40 17.03
N TYR A 65 -0.84 3.10 17.27
CA TYR A 65 -0.98 2.49 18.59
C TYR A 65 0.05 3.05 19.60
N LEU A 66 1.31 3.23 19.18
CA LEU A 66 2.35 3.78 20.06
C LEU A 66 2.22 5.30 20.22
N ARG A 67 1.81 6.00 19.16
CA ARG A 67 1.68 7.47 19.17
C ARG A 67 0.71 7.92 18.07
N PRO A 68 -0.38 8.61 18.38
CA PRO A 68 -0.68 9.24 19.68
C PRO A 68 -1.23 8.28 20.75
N GLY A 69 -1.53 7.02 20.39
CA GLY A 69 -2.19 6.04 21.26
C GLY A 69 -3.72 6.01 21.07
N MET A 70 -4.33 4.89 21.45
CA MET A 70 -5.75 4.66 21.16
C MET A 70 -6.67 5.59 21.93
N ASP A 71 -6.34 5.94 23.17
CA ASP A 71 -7.15 6.88 23.97
C ASP A 71 -7.35 8.25 23.29
N ILE A 72 -6.31 8.73 22.61
CA ILE A 72 -6.36 10.02 21.88
C ILE A 72 -7.23 9.87 20.63
N ILE A 73 -7.00 8.79 19.85
CA ILE A 73 -7.75 8.54 18.60
C ILE A 73 -9.24 8.31 18.91
N GLU A 74 -9.57 7.54 19.95
CA GLU A 74 -10.95 7.30 20.35
C GLU A 74 -11.67 8.57 20.79
N ARG A 75 -11.02 9.42 21.59
CA ARG A 75 -11.59 10.71 22.00
C ARG A 75 -11.77 11.68 20.83
N ALA A 76 -10.94 11.56 19.80
CA ALA A 76 -11.12 12.32 18.56
C ALA A 76 -12.30 11.83 17.71
N GLY A 77 -12.81 10.62 17.97
CA GLY A 77 -13.86 9.98 17.18
C GLY A 77 -13.35 9.21 15.97
N GLY A 78 -12.16 8.59 16.09
CA GLY A 78 -11.49 7.82 15.06
C GLY A 78 -10.47 8.60 14.24
N LEU A 79 -9.70 7.88 13.40
CA LEU A 79 -8.62 8.46 12.63
C LEU A 79 -9.12 9.47 11.59
N HIS A 80 -10.25 9.23 10.95
CA HIS A 80 -10.86 10.15 9.98
C HIS A 80 -11.05 11.56 10.57
N LYS A 81 -11.60 11.65 11.78
CA LYS A 81 -11.76 12.94 12.46
C LYS A 81 -10.45 13.50 12.99
N PHE A 82 -9.55 12.62 13.45
CA PHE A 82 -8.26 13.03 14.00
C PHE A 82 -7.37 13.69 12.97
N ASN A 83 -7.31 13.16 11.75
CA ASN A 83 -6.44 13.66 10.68
C ASN A 83 -7.19 14.43 9.58
N THR A 84 -8.51 14.67 9.75
CA THR A 84 -9.37 15.39 8.80
C THR A 84 -9.44 14.78 7.39
N TRP A 85 -9.30 13.44 7.31
CA TRP A 85 -9.44 12.69 6.07
C TRP A 85 -10.85 12.09 5.98
N ASP A 86 -11.63 12.48 4.98
CA ASP A 86 -13.05 12.16 4.82
C ASP A 86 -13.33 11.02 3.82
N LYS A 87 -12.25 10.40 3.29
CA LYS A 87 -12.33 9.27 2.35
C LYS A 87 -11.86 7.97 2.98
N PRO A 88 -11.96 6.82 2.29
CA PRO A 88 -11.55 5.53 2.82
C PRO A 88 -10.13 5.50 3.41
N ILE A 89 -9.97 4.71 4.47
CA ILE A 89 -8.69 4.38 5.10
C ILE A 89 -8.54 2.87 5.18
N LEU A 90 -7.38 2.36 4.74
CA LEU A 90 -6.92 1.02 5.07
C LEU A 90 -5.88 1.11 6.18
N THR A 91 -5.93 0.22 7.18
CA THR A 91 -4.84 0.06 8.15
C THR A 91 -4.17 -1.29 8.01
N ASP A 92 -2.82 -1.28 8.01
CA ASP A 92 -2.05 -2.52 8.14
C ASP A 92 -2.24 -3.15 9.52
N SER A 93 -1.74 -4.36 9.73
CA SER A 93 -1.81 -5.05 11.03
C SER A 93 -0.75 -4.57 12.05
N GLY A 94 0.29 -3.89 11.58
CA GLY A 94 1.48 -3.58 12.37
C GLY A 94 2.49 -4.72 12.46
N GLY A 95 2.23 -5.89 11.90
CA GLY A 95 3.10 -7.06 11.93
C GLY A 95 4.48 -6.78 11.33
N PHE A 96 4.55 -6.17 10.16
CA PHE A 96 5.81 -5.79 9.52
C PHE A 96 6.66 -4.85 10.38
N GLN A 97 6.05 -3.84 11.04
CA GLN A 97 6.76 -2.88 11.88
C GLN A 97 7.28 -3.54 13.15
N VAL A 98 6.54 -4.43 13.77
CA VAL A 98 7.01 -5.27 14.87
C VAL A 98 8.23 -6.07 14.43
N PHE A 99 8.21 -6.59 13.18
CA PHE A 99 9.32 -7.33 12.62
C PHE A 99 10.54 -6.43 12.33
N SER A 100 10.36 -5.30 11.67
CA SER A 100 11.45 -4.46 11.13
C SER A 100 12.06 -3.50 12.14
N LEU A 101 11.29 -3.03 13.15
CA LEU A 101 11.69 -1.97 14.07
C LEU A 101 12.06 -2.50 15.48
N SER A 102 11.77 -3.75 15.78
CA SER A 102 12.06 -4.34 17.10
C SER A 102 13.17 -5.40 17.02
N SER A 103 14.36 -5.04 17.50
CA SER A 103 15.49 -5.98 17.60
C SER A 103 15.25 -7.13 18.60
N ASN A 104 14.33 -6.98 19.55
CA ASN A 104 14.03 -7.93 20.62
C ASN A 104 12.57 -8.44 20.57
N ARG A 105 12.09 -8.79 19.37
CA ARG A 105 10.78 -9.42 19.24
C ARG A 105 10.81 -10.88 19.64
N LYS A 106 9.70 -11.37 20.19
CA LYS A 106 9.47 -12.80 20.44
C LYS A 106 8.12 -13.18 19.83
N LEU A 107 8.18 -14.10 18.87
CA LEU A 107 6.98 -14.69 18.27
C LEU A 107 6.57 -15.92 19.06
N LYS A 108 5.31 -15.99 19.42
CA LYS A 108 4.69 -17.10 20.13
C LYS A 108 3.32 -17.39 19.52
N GLU A 109 2.73 -18.51 19.89
CA GLU A 109 1.37 -18.85 19.49
C GLU A 109 0.36 -17.76 19.88
N GLU A 110 0.55 -17.12 21.03
CA GLU A 110 -0.31 -16.04 21.52
C GLU A 110 -0.28 -14.79 20.67
N GLY A 111 0.90 -14.45 20.11
CA GLY A 111 1.13 -13.22 19.36
C GLY A 111 2.59 -12.80 19.31
N ALA A 112 2.82 -11.59 18.87
CA ALA A 112 4.12 -10.96 18.73
C ALA A 112 4.39 -10.01 19.91
N ALA A 113 5.34 -10.40 20.80
CA ALA A 113 5.82 -9.54 21.85
C ALA A 113 7.00 -8.70 21.36
N PHE A 114 6.99 -7.40 21.66
CA PHE A 114 8.02 -6.46 21.21
C PHE A 114 8.27 -5.33 22.22
N ARG A 115 9.34 -4.57 21.98
CA ARG A 115 9.59 -3.31 22.68
C ARG A 115 9.36 -2.14 21.76
N SER A 116 8.69 -1.11 22.27
CA SER A 116 8.51 0.15 21.58
C SER A 116 9.86 0.77 21.22
N HIS A 117 10.01 1.20 19.97
CA HIS A 117 11.19 1.94 19.52
C HIS A 117 11.23 3.39 20.02
N ILE A 118 10.14 3.86 20.64
CA ILE A 118 10.01 5.23 21.15
C ILE A 118 10.57 5.34 22.58
N ASP A 119 10.16 4.41 23.45
CA ASP A 119 10.42 4.48 24.90
C ASP A 119 10.87 3.14 25.52
N GLY A 120 10.98 2.07 24.72
CA GLY A 120 11.40 0.76 25.18
C GLY A 120 10.34 -0.04 25.96
N SER A 121 9.11 0.49 26.11
CA SER A 121 8.00 -0.20 26.79
C SER A 121 7.68 -1.54 26.12
N LYS A 122 7.18 -2.51 26.92
CA LYS A 122 6.86 -3.86 26.44
C LYS A 122 5.42 -3.92 25.96
N HIS A 123 5.20 -4.49 24.79
CA HIS A 123 3.90 -4.68 24.19
C HIS A 123 3.74 -6.11 23.68
N LEU A 124 2.47 -6.52 23.56
CA LEU A 124 2.07 -7.78 22.92
C LEU A 124 0.94 -7.48 21.92
N PHE A 125 1.18 -7.81 20.67
CA PHE A 125 0.14 -7.85 19.64
C PHE A 125 -0.35 -9.28 19.52
N THR A 126 -1.59 -9.53 19.91
CA THR A 126 -2.31 -10.75 19.56
C THR A 126 -3.23 -10.48 18.38
N PRO A 127 -3.68 -11.49 17.64
CA PRO A 127 -4.63 -11.30 16.55
C PRO A 127 -5.88 -10.51 16.99
N GLU A 128 -6.43 -10.84 18.16
CA GLU A 128 -7.60 -10.18 18.72
C GLU A 128 -7.32 -8.70 19.06
N LYS A 129 -6.20 -8.45 19.72
CA LYS A 129 -5.81 -7.08 20.09
C LYS A 129 -5.57 -6.19 18.87
N VAL A 130 -5.01 -6.73 17.79
CA VAL A 130 -4.80 -5.98 16.54
C VAL A 130 -6.14 -5.62 15.90
N VAL A 131 -7.14 -6.49 15.95
CA VAL A 131 -8.50 -6.16 15.55
C VAL A 131 -9.05 -5.03 16.41
N ASP A 132 -8.95 -5.10 17.75
CA ASP A 132 -9.44 -4.05 18.65
C ASP A 132 -8.77 -2.70 18.42
N ILE A 133 -7.46 -2.68 18.16
CA ILE A 133 -6.71 -1.46 17.81
C ILE A 133 -7.28 -0.85 16.52
N GLN A 134 -7.47 -1.65 15.47
CA GLN A 134 -8.02 -1.17 14.20
C GLN A 134 -9.49 -0.76 14.31
N ARG A 135 -10.29 -1.39 15.21
CA ARG A 135 -11.62 -0.90 15.61
C ARG A 135 -11.56 0.49 16.23
N SER A 136 -10.56 0.73 17.11
CA SER A 136 -10.32 2.05 17.73
C SER A 136 -9.84 3.08 16.72
N ILE A 137 -9.02 2.70 15.75
CA ILE A 137 -8.60 3.57 14.63
C ILE A 137 -9.81 3.92 13.76
N GLY A 138 -10.70 2.97 13.50
CA GLY A 138 -11.90 3.16 12.68
C GLY A 138 -11.60 3.21 11.17
N SER A 139 -10.63 2.42 10.68
CA SER A 139 -10.37 2.28 9.24
C SER A 139 -11.49 1.53 8.53
N ASP A 140 -11.71 1.78 7.24
CA ASP A 140 -12.70 1.06 6.42
C ASP A 140 -12.26 -0.36 6.12
N ILE A 141 -10.95 -0.57 5.92
CA ILE A 141 -10.34 -1.86 5.64
C ILE A 141 -9.28 -2.15 6.70
N MET A 142 -9.41 -3.29 7.35
CA MET A 142 -8.54 -3.77 8.42
C MET A 142 -7.74 -4.97 7.93
N MET A 143 -6.43 -4.99 8.17
CA MET A 143 -5.57 -6.11 7.78
C MET A 143 -5.41 -7.12 8.91
N ALA A 144 -5.37 -8.41 8.57
CA ALA A 144 -5.06 -9.48 9.50
C ALA A 144 -3.64 -9.36 10.06
N LEU A 145 -3.42 -9.78 11.32
CA LEU A 145 -2.06 -9.96 11.84
C LEU A 145 -1.43 -11.20 11.23
N ASP A 146 -0.25 -11.04 10.67
CA ASP A 146 0.54 -12.09 10.04
C ASP A 146 1.98 -12.12 10.59
N GLU A 147 2.64 -13.25 10.46
CA GLU A 147 4.09 -13.33 10.64
C GLU A 147 4.76 -13.08 9.29
N TYR A 148 5.75 -12.21 9.30
CA TYR A 148 6.46 -11.74 8.12
C TYR A 148 7.89 -12.33 8.08
N PRO A 149 8.11 -13.47 7.40
CA PRO A 149 9.44 -14.04 7.23
C PRO A 149 10.26 -13.26 6.17
N PRO A 150 11.60 -13.19 6.30
CA PRO A 150 12.45 -12.70 5.22
C PRO A 150 12.20 -13.47 3.91
N GLY A 151 12.25 -12.80 2.76
CA GLY A 151 12.03 -13.43 1.45
C GLY A 151 13.06 -14.53 1.10
N THR A 152 14.22 -14.53 1.78
CA THR A 152 15.28 -15.52 1.66
C THR A 152 15.18 -16.68 2.66
N SER A 153 14.08 -16.78 3.42
CA SER A 153 13.86 -17.86 4.39
C SER A 153 13.85 -19.22 3.72
N ASP A 154 14.41 -20.22 4.40
CA ASP A 154 14.31 -21.61 3.95
C ASP A 154 12.86 -22.13 4.00
N TYR A 155 12.61 -23.26 3.34
CA TYR A 155 11.28 -23.85 3.23
C TYR A 155 10.68 -24.19 4.60
N GLN A 156 11.48 -24.75 5.52
CA GLN A 156 10.99 -25.20 6.83
C GLN A 156 10.52 -24.01 7.68
N TYR A 157 11.30 -22.91 7.66
CA TYR A 157 10.89 -21.68 8.34
C TYR A 157 9.67 -21.04 7.68
N ALA A 158 9.63 -20.98 6.35
CA ALA A 158 8.49 -20.43 5.60
C ALA A 158 7.19 -21.21 5.89
N GLU A 159 7.25 -22.56 5.93
CA GLU A 159 6.11 -23.39 6.29
C GLU A 159 5.65 -23.17 7.73
N LYS A 160 6.58 -23.17 8.69
CA LYS A 160 6.27 -22.90 10.10
C LYS A 160 5.61 -21.51 10.29
N SER A 161 6.13 -20.50 9.64
CA SER A 161 5.60 -19.14 9.62
C SER A 161 4.19 -19.10 9.04
N LEU A 162 3.98 -19.76 7.90
CA LEU A 162 2.66 -19.87 7.29
C LEU A 162 1.63 -20.51 8.23
N ARG A 163 1.98 -21.63 8.88
CA ARG A 163 1.07 -22.30 9.83
C ARG A 163 0.71 -21.40 11.02
N LEU A 164 1.67 -20.62 11.53
CA LEU A 164 1.41 -19.64 12.58
C LEU A 164 0.45 -18.54 12.08
N THR A 165 0.73 -17.98 10.90
CA THR A 165 -0.11 -16.96 10.27
C THR A 165 -1.54 -17.47 10.05
N GLN A 166 -1.75 -18.70 9.59
CA GLN A 166 -3.08 -19.29 9.41
C GLN A 166 -3.85 -19.38 10.74
N ARG A 167 -3.19 -19.81 11.84
CA ARG A 167 -3.84 -19.86 13.17
C ARG A 167 -4.16 -18.46 13.71
N TRP A 168 -3.26 -17.50 13.53
CA TRP A 168 -3.50 -16.10 13.90
C TRP A 168 -4.63 -15.48 13.08
N LEU A 169 -4.65 -15.77 11.78
CA LEU A 169 -5.70 -15.31 10.88
C LEU A 169 -7.08 -15.82 11.34
N LYS A 170 -7.20 -17.12 11.66
CA LYS A 170 -8.46 -17.69 12.16
C LYS A 170 -8.93 -17.01 13.43
N ARG A 171 -8.03 -16.77 14.40
CA ARG A 171 -8.34 -16.05 15.65
C ARG A 171 -8.77 -14.62 15.40
N GLY A 172 -8.04 -13.89 14.56
CA GLY A 172 -8.39 -12.53 14.17
C GLY A 172 -9.73 -12.43 13.46
N TRP A 173 -9.99 -13.35 12.53
CA TRP A 173 -11.27 -13.46 11.82
C TRP A 173 -12.45 -13.73 12.76
N ASP A 174 -12.30 -14.69 13.68
CA ASP A 174 -13.35 -14.99 14.66
C ASP A 174 -13.64 -13.80 15.58
N HIS A 175 -12.60 -13.10 16.03
CA HIS A 175 -12.74 -11.91 16.87
C HIS A 175 -13.34 -10.72 16.09
N PHE A 176 -12.95 -10.52 14.82
CA PHE A 176 -13.56 -9.51 13.96
C PHE A 176 -15.08 -9.73 13.82
N ASN A 177 -15.51 -10.97 13.59
CA ASN A 177 -16.93 -11.30 13.46
C ASN A 177 -17.70 -11.23 14.79
N ALA A 178 -17.02 -11.39 15.93
CA ALA A 178 -17.59 -11.27 17.26
C ALA A 178 -17.68 -9.82 17.79
N THR A 179 -17.04 -8.86 17.13
CA THR A 179 -16.95 -7.46 17.55
C THR A 179 -17.59 -6.52 16.53
N SER A 180 -18.03 -5.35 16.98
CA SER A 180 -18.69 -4.34 16.13
C SER A 180 -17.81 -3.12 15.89
N PRO A 181 -17.99 -2.43 14.75
CA PRO A 181 -17.39 -1.11 14.51
C PRO A 181 -17.79 -0.09 15.58
N ARG A 182 -16.89 0.89 15.84
CA ARG A 182 -17.09 1.85 16.94
C ARG A 182 -17.72 3.17 16.51
N TYR A 183 -17.63 3.55 15.23
CA TYR A 183 -17.96 4.92 14.79
C TYR A 183 -19.14 4.98 13.81
N GLY A 184 -19.98 3.95 13.75
CA GLY A 184 -21.21 3.94 12.97
C GLY A 184 -21.04 3.68 11.46
N HIS A 185 -19.82 3.37 11.00
CA HIS A 185 -19.57 2.87 9.64
C HIS A 185 -19.09 1.41 9.67
N SER A 186 -19.29 0.70 8.58
CA SER A 186 -18.83 -0.68 8.42
C SER A 186 -17.33 -0.76 8.20
N GLN A 187 -16.73 -1.88 8.59
CA GLN A 187 -15.32 -2.17 8.37
C GLN A 187 -15.19 -3.55 7.74
N ALA A 188 -14.32 -3.69 6.74
CA ALA A 188 -13.97 -4.96 6.12
C ALA A 188 -12.68 -5.51 6.72
N PHE A 189 -12.49 -6.83 6.69
CA PHE A 189 -11.29 -7.51 7.15
C PHE A 189 -10.63 -8.24 5.99
N PHE A 190 -9.37 -7.91 5.67
CA PHE A 190 -8.61 -8.53 4.61
C PHE A 190 -7.60 -9.53 5.19
N PRO A 191 -7.79 -10.84 4.96
CA PRO A 191 -6.79 -11.87 5.23
C PRO A 191 -5.59 -11.71 4.28
N ILE A 192 -4.42 -12.23 4.71
CA ILE A 192 -3.16 -12.09 3.99
C ILE A 192 -2.63 -13.45 3.56
N VAL A 193 -2.38 -13.63 2.27
CA VAL A 193 -1.66 -14.77 1.71
C VAL A 193 -0.17 -14.61 1.98
N GLN A 194 0.45 -15.61 2.62
CA GLN A 194 1.88 -15.72 2.89
C GLN A 194 2.47 -16.97 2.23
N GLY A 195 3.77 -17.25 2.36
CA GLY A 195 4.41 -18.46 1.81
C GLY A 195 5.75 -18.21 1.09
N CYS A 196 6.37 -17.01 1.28
CA CYS A 196 7.61 -16.61 0.60
C CYS A 196 7.52 -16.84 -0.92
N VAL A 197 8.53 -17.45 -1.52
CA VAL A 197 8.60 -17.79 -2.95
C VAL A 197 8.30 -19.28 -3.25
N TYR A 198 7.65 -19.97 -2.30
CA TYR A 198 7.34 -21.38 -2.44
C TYR A 198 5.91 -21.57 -2.97
N LYS A 199 5.80 -22.08 -4.18
CA LYS A 199 4.54 -22.20 -4.93
C LYS A 199 3.48 -23.02 -4.19
N ASP A 200 3.86 -24.12 -3.58
CA ASP A 200 2.98 -25.00 -2.80
C ASP A 200 2.46 -24.31 -1.53
N LEU A 201 3.32 -23.57 -0.80
CA LEU A 201 2.93 -22.81 0.38
C LEU A 201 2.00 -21.64 0.00
N ARG A 202 2.28 -20.93 -1.11
CA ARG A 202 1.39 -19.88 -1.66
C ARG A 202 0.04 -20.43 -2.04
N THR A 203 0.02 -21.60 -2.69
CA THR A 203 -1.21 -22.31 -3.09
C THR A 203 -2.06 -22.68 -1.87
N ASP A 204 -1.43 -23.27 -0.85
CA ASP A 204 -2.11 -23.63 0.40
C ASP A 204 -2.65 -22.40 1.14
N SER A 205 -1.82 -21.36 1.25
CA SER A 205 -2.22 -20.09 1.86
C SER A 205 -3.39 -19.43 1.13
N ALA A 206 -3.34 -19.37 -0.21
CA ALA A 206 -4.39 -18.75 -1.01
C ALA A 206 -5.72 -19.48 -0.89
N LYS A 207 -5.71 -20.81 -0.85
CA LYS A 207 -6.92 -21.63 -0.59
C LYS A 207 -7.50 -21.35 0.79
N PHE A 208 -6.65 -21.37 1.82
CA PHE A 208 -7.07 -21.09 3.19
C PHE A 208 -7.70 -19.68 3.32
N VAL A 209 -7.10 -18.68 2.67
CA VAL A 209 -7.61 -17.29 2.66
C VAL A 209 -8.93 -17.19 1.89
N ALA A 210 -9.03 -17.83 0.72
CA ALA A 210 -10.26 -17.82 -0.09
C ALA A 210 -11.45 -18.47 0.65
N ASP A 211 -11.20 -19.57 1.38
CA ASP A 211 -12.22 -20.29 2.13
C ASP A 211 -12.84 -19.50 3.29
N LEU A 212 -12.21 -18.43 3.76
CA LEU A 212 -12.77 -17.52 4.77
C LEU A 212 -13.95 -16.69 4.23
N GLY A 213 -14.02 -16.47 2.91
CA GLY A 213 -15.09 -15.69 2.29
C GLY A 213 -15.08 -14.20 2.66
N ALA A 214 -13.92 -13.63 2.96
CA ALA A 214 -13.77 -12.22 3.32
C ALA A 214 -14.13 -11.28 2.16
N GLU A 215 -14.34 -9.99 2.48
CA GLU A 215 -14.72 -8.98 1.49
C GLU A 215 -13.61 -8.60 0.50
N GLY A 216 -12.36 -8.95 0.80
CA GLY A 216 -11.19 -8.77 -0.05
C GLY A 216 -10.00 -9.55 0.49
N ASN A 217 -8.94 -9.69 -0.28
CA ASN A 217 -7.79 -10.52 0.03
C ASN A 217 -6.49 -9.78 -0.25
N ALA A 218 -5.48 -9.99 0.59
CA ALA A 218 -4.15 -9.41 0.39
C ALA A 218 -3.08 -10.45 0.08
N ILE A 219 -2.06 -10.03 -0.65
CA ILE A 219 -0.87 -10.79 -1.00
C ILE A 219 0.30 -10.13 -0.30
N GLY A 220 0.78 -10.76 0.77
CA GLY A 220 1.92 -10.28 1.56
C GLY A 220 3.20 -11.08 1.31
N GLY A 221 4.30 -10.70 1.97
CA GLY A 221 5.57 -11.41 1.95
C GLY A 221 6.26 -11.47 0.59
N LEU A 222 6.05 -10.46 -0.25
CA LEU A 222 6.73 -10.25 -1.53
C LEU A 222 7.42 -8.86 -1.53
N ALA A 223 8.32 -8.62 -2.48
CA ALA A 223 9.20 -7.44 -2.55
C ALA A 223 10.12 -7.29 -1.31
N VAL A 224 10.65 -8.40 -0.80
CA VAL A 224 11.45 -8.49 0.43
C VAL A 224 12.82 -9.12 0.21
N GLY A 225 13.35 -8.97 -1.01
CA GLY A 225 14.69 -9.40 -1.38
C GLY A 225 14.75 -10.55 -2.39
N GLU A 226 13.59 -11.10 -2.79
CA GLU A 226 13.50 -12.06 -3.89
C GLU A 226 13.71 -11.40 -5.25
N PRO A 227 14.10 -12.16 -6.30
CA PRO A 227 14.11 -11.69 -7.68
C PRO A 227 12.70 -11.24 -8.12
N THR A 228 12.64 -10.21 -8.96
CA THR A 228 11.37 -9.63 -9.44
C THR A 228 10.49 -10.64 -10.16
N GLU A 229 11.10 -11.54 -10.95
CA GLU A 229 10.41 -12.61 -11.67
C GLU A 229 9.74 -13.58 -10.71
N ALA A 230 10.43 -13.96 -9.61
CA ALA A 230 9.85 -14.83 -8.58
C ALA A 230 8.64 -14.17 -7.90
N MET A 231 8.69 -12.87 -7.66
CA MET A 231 7.53 -12.11 -7.17
C MET A 231 6.35 -12.21 -8.14
N TYR A 232 6.58 -12.00 -9.44
CA TYR A 232 5.53 -12.09 -10.45
C TYR A 232 4.92 -13.48 -10.55
N ASP A 233 5.75 -14.53 -10.54
CA ASP A 233 5.28 -15.92 -10.54
C ASP A 233 4.37 -16.21 -9.33
N MET A 234 4.73 -15.70 -8.15
CA MET A 234 3.92 -15.92 -6.93
C MET A 234 2.60 -15.14 -6.98
N ILE A 235 2.57 -13.95 -7.59
CA ILE A 235 1.31 -13.22 -7.81
C ILE A 235 0.38 -14.02 -8.73
N GLU A 236 0.90 -14.61 -9.80
CA GLU A 236 0.12 -15.43 -10.73
C GLU A 236 -0.47 -16.66 -10.03
N VAL A 237 0.36 -17.41 -9.28
CA VAL A 237 -0.07 -18.58 -8.49
C VAL A 237 -1.22 -18.23 -7.54
N VAL A 238 -1.09 -17.12 -6.84
CA VAL A 238 -2.11 -16.70 -5.86
C VAL A 238 -3.39 -16.23 -6.56
N ASN A 239 -3.26 -15.44 -7.62
CA ASN A 239 -4.41 -14.87 -8.33
C ASN A 239 -5.22 -15.91 -9.14
N GLU A 240 -4.66 -17.09 -9.40
CA GLU A 240 -5.41 -18.23 -9.96
C GLU A 240 -6.39 -18.87 -8.95
N ILE A 241 -6.19 -18.59 -7.64
CA ILE A 241 -6.95 -19.23 -6.56
C ILE A 241 -7.89 -18.23 -5.89
N LEU A 242 -7.45 -16.97 -5.70
CA LEU A 242 -8.26 -15.96 -5.04
C LEU A 242 -9.54 -15.64 -5.84
N PRO A 243 -10.68 -15.43 -5.16
CA PRO A 243 -11.96 -15.13 -5.79
C PRO A 243 -11.88 -13.94 -6.78
N GLU A 244 -12.55 -14.08 -7.92
CA GLU A 244 -12.58 -13.04 -8.96
C GLU A 244 -13.51 -11.87 -8.60
N ASP A 245 -14.51 -12.12 -7.78
CA ASP A 245 -15.50 -11.15 -7.30
C ASP A 245 -15.03 -10.37 -6.05
N LYS A 246 -13.76 -10.51 -5.66
CA LYS A 246 -13.16 -9.82 -4.51
C LYS A 246 -11.94 -9.01 -4.94
N PRO A 247 -11.67 -7.84 -4.31
CA PRO A 247 -10.46 -7.08 -4.57
C PRO A 247 -9.21 -7.79 -4.03
N ARG A 248 -8.11 -7.65 -4.77
CA ARG A 248 -6.80 -8.25 -4.49
C ARG A 248 -5.79 -7.13 -4.22
N TYR A 249 -5.24 -7.12 -3.03
CA TYR A 249 -4.29 -6.12 -2.57
C TYR A 249 -2.88 -6.69 -2.48
N LEU A 250 -1.95 -6.21 -3.30
CA LEU A 250 -0.52 -6.53 -3.23
C LEU A 250 0.18 -5.52 -2.32
N MET A 251 0.72 -6.01 -1.19
CA MET A 251 1.26 -5.18 -0.12
C MET A 251 2.69 -4.74 -0.40
N GLY A 252 2.97 -3.45 -0.23
CA GLY A 252 4.33 -2.89 -0.23
C GLY A 252 5.03 -2.80 -1.58
N VAL A 253 4.33 -3.01 -2.68
CA VAL A 253 4.87 -2.96 -4.06
C VAL A 253 4.42 -1.67 -4.74
N GLY A 254 5.24 -0.93 -5.39
CA GLY A 254 6.65 -0.76 -5.53
C GLY A 254 7.03 0.28 -6.58
N THR A 255 7.88 -0.09 -7.53
CA THR A 255 8.24 0.78 -8.65
C THR A 255 7.07 0.95 -9.62
N PRO A 256 7.03 2.03 -10.44
CA PRO A 256 5.99 2.19 -11.47
C PRO A 256 5.85 0.96 -12.40
N ALA A 257 6.97 0.36 -12.80
CA ALA A 257 6.97 -0.86 -13.62
C ALA A 257 6.35 -2.06 -12.86
N ASN A 258 6.73 -2.28 -11.58
CA ASN A 258 6.14 -3.37 -10.78
C ASN A 258 4.63 -3.19 -10.59
N ILE A 259 4.15 -1.95 -10.46
CA ILE A 259 2.70 -1.65 -10.36
C ILE A 259 1.98 -2.09 -11.64
N LEU A 260 2.50 -1.70 -12.81
CA LEU A 260 1.90 -2.08 -14.09
C LEU A 260 1.92 -3.60 -14.32
N GLU A 261 3.02 -4.27 -13.95
CA GLU A 261 3.13 -5.73 -14.03
C GLU A 261 2.22 -6.46 -13.03
N ALA A 262 1.98 -5.88 -11.84
CA ALA A 262 1.02 -6.41 -10.88
C ALA A 262 -0.42 -6.28 -11.39
N ILE A 263 -0.78 -5.12 -11.97
CA ILE A 263 -2.09 -4.89 -12.60
C ILE A 263 -2.33 -5.89 -13.74
N ASP A 264 -1.32 -6.12 -14.58
CA ASP A 264 -1.35 -7.10 -15.68
C ASP A 264 -1.74 -8.51 -15.19
N ARG A 265 -1.33 -8.86 -13.97
CA ARG A 265 -1.59 -10.13 -13.29
C ARG A 265 -2.87 -10.15 -12.44
N GLY A 266 -3.69 -9.10 -12.49
CA GLY A 266 -4.99 -9.03 -11.85
C GLY A 266 -4.98 -8.51 -10.41
N VAL A 267 -3.99 -7.71 -10.02
CA VAL A 267 -3.96 -6.97 -8.75
C VAL A 267 -4.78 -5.69 -8.87
N ASP A 268 -5.55 -5.36 -7.83
CA ASP A 268 -6.45 -4.21 -7.79
C ASP A 268 -5.94 -3.06 -6.93
N MET A 269 -5.23 -3.36 -5.84
CA MET A 269 -4.80 -2.38 -4.84
C MET A 269 -3.32 -2.56 -4.54
N MET A 270 -2.61 -1.46 -4.39
CA MET A 270 -1.17 -1.44 -4.08
C MET A 270 -0.84 -0.26 -3.18
N ASP A 271 0.19 -0.40 -2.36
CA ASP A 271 0.80 0.66 -1.58
C ASP A 271 2.32 0.59 -1.67
N CYS A 272 2.98 1.68 -1.46
CA CYS A 272 4.43 1.70 -1.21
C CYS A 272 4.85 3.06 -0.64
N VAL A 273 5.90 3.07 0.16
CA VAL A 273 6.51 4.32 0.66
C VAL A 273 7.40 5.02 -0.38
N MET A 274 7.69 4.36 -1.51
CA MET A 274 8.63 4.86 -2.53
C MET A 274 8.30 6.27 -3.05
N PRO A 275 7.06 6.62 -3.39
CA PRO A 275 6.77 7.95 -3.93
C PRO A 275 7.29 9.07 -3.04
N THR A 276 6.92 9.06 -1.77
CA THR A 276 7.34 10.10 -0.83
C THR A 276 8.78 9.91 -0.35
N ARG A 277 9.25 8.67 -0.15
CA ARG A 277 10.64 8.40 0.27
C ARG A 277 11.64 8.83 -0.80
N ASN A 278 11.42 8.40 -2.03
CA ASN A 278 12.28 8.74 -3.17
C ASN A 278 12.19 10.23 -3.52
N GLY A 279 10.97 10.81 -3.49
CA GLY A 279 10.76 12.24 -3.67
C GLY A 279 11.60 13.06 -2.71
N ARG A 280 11.53 12.81 -1.40
CA ARG A 280 12.34 13.51 -0.40
C ARG A 280 13.86 13.35 -0.59
N ASN A 281 14.30 12.33 -1.31
CA ASN A 281 15.71 12.12 -1.70
C ASN A 281 16.07 12.72 -3.08
N GLY A 282 15.12 13.37 -3.75
CA GLY A 282 15.32 14.04 -5.03
C GLY A 282 15.16 13.13 -6.25
N MET A 283 14.56 11.95 -6.08
CA MET A 283 14.19 11.08 -7.20
C MET A 283 12.72 11.27 -7.55
N LEU A 284 12.43 11.73 -8.75
CA LEU A 284 11.10 11.97 -9.28
C LEU A 284 10.79 10.96 -10.39
N PHE A 285 9.55 10.46 -10.35
CA PHE A 285 9.02 9.57 -11.38
C PHE A 285 8.12 10.36 -12.32
N THR A 286 8.32 10.21 -13.62
CA THR A 286 7.53 10.91 -14.64
C THR A 286 7.03 9.93 -15.70
N GLN A 287 6.11 10.38 -16.55
CA GLN A 287 5.65 9.64 -17.73
C GLN A 287 6.76 9.32 -18.73
N HIS A 288 7.88 10.01 -18.64
CA HIS A 288 9.01 9.92 -19.59
C HIS A 288 10.23 9.19 -19.01
N GLY A 289 10.24 8.98 -17.67
CA GLY A 289 11.34 8.31 -16.98
C GLY A 289 11.61 8.87 -15.59
N ILE A 290 12.76 8.54 -15.04
CA ILE A 290 13.18 8.87 -13.68
C ILE A 290 14.16 10.06 -13.73
N MET A 291 13.82 11.14 -12.99
CA MET A 291 14.69 12.31 -12.82
C MET A 291 15.38 12.27 -11.46
N ASN A 292 16.70 12.46 -11.43
CA ASN A 292 17.40 12.80 -10.19
C ASN A 292 17.62 14.31 -10.15
N MET A 293 16.88 15.00 -9.31
CA MET A 293 16.91 16.46 -9.22
C MET A 293 18.23 17.04 -8.69
N ARG A 294 19.11 16.21 -8.12
CA ARG A 294 20.46 16.66 -7.71
C ARG A 294 21.45 16.74 -8.88
N ASN A 295 21.12 16.20 -10.05
CA ASN A 295 21.98 16.24 -11.22
C ASN A 295 22.22 17.69 -11.69
N LYS A 296 23.49 17.99 -12.04
CA LYS A 296 23.92 19.33 -12.49
C LYS A 296 23.19 19.78 -13.76
N LYS A 297 22.79 18.86 -14.63
CA LYS A 297 22.11 19.16 -15.90
C LYS A 297 20.79 19.95 -15.75
N TRP A 298 20.17 19.92 -14.55
CA TRP A 298 18.96 20.67 -14.27
C TRP A 298 19.22 22.08 -13.75
N ALA A 299 20.49 22.52 -13.62
CA ALA A 299 20.85 23.76 -12.95
C ALA A 299 20.34 25.02 -13.66
N ASP A 300 20.20 24.94 -14.98
CA ASP A 300 19.75 26.01 -15.88
C ASP A 300 18.58 25.60 -16.78
N ASP A 301 17.88 24.51 -16.41
CA ASP A 301 16.63 24.09 -17.06
C ASP A 301 15.43 24.83 -16.42
N PHE A 302 15.01 25.92 -17.06
CA PHE A 302 13.90 26.75 -16.60
C PHE A 302 12.53 26.25 -17.09
N SER A 303 12.46 25.11 -17.78
CA SER A 303 11.19 24.51 -18.15
C SER A 303 10.46 23.97 -16.91
N PRO A 304 9.12 23.82 -16.97
CA PRO A 304 8.33 23.21 -15.91
C PRO A 304 8.91 21.86 -15.47
N LEU A 305 8.63 21.47 -14.23
CA LEU A 305 9.06 20.17 -13.70
C LEU A 305 8.58 19.04 -14.61
N GLN A 306 7.30 19.10 -15.01
CA GLN A 306 6.71 18.26 -16.05
C GLN A 306 5.51 18.99 -16.69
N GLU A 307 5.56 19.32 -17.98
CA GLU A 307 4.50 20.08 -18.66
C GLU A 307 3.15 19.36 -18.68
N ASP A 308 3.18 18.05 -18.95
CA ASP A 308 2.04 17.14 -18.97
C ASP A 308 1.77 16.48 -17.60
N GLY A 309 2.36 17.02 -16.54
CA GLY A 309 2.27 16.48 -15.19
C GLY A 309 0.86 16.56 -14.60
N ALA A 310 0.59 15.64 -13.66
CA ALA A 310 -0.73 15.43 -13.08
C ALA A 310 -1.04 16.40 -11.92
N SER A 311 -0.06 17.09 -11.35
CA SER A 311 -0.24 17.99 -10.23
C SER A 311 0.05 19.46 -10.56
N ILE A 312 -0.40 20.36 -9.70
CA ILE A 312 -0.13 21.79 -9.86
C ILE A 312 1.36 22.12 -9.75
N VAL A 313 2.11 21.40 -8.90
CA VAL A 313 3.56 21.64 -8.70
C VAL A 313 4.37 21.37 -9.96
N ASP A 314 3.87 20.49 -10.82
CA ASP A 314 4.53 20.11 -12.08
C ASP A 314 4.61 21.27 -13.07
N LYS A 315 3.62 22.17 -13.02
CA LYS A 315 3.43 23.28 -13.96
C LYS A 315 4.00 24.60 -13.45
N ILE A 316 4.00 24.81 -12.15
CA ILE A 316 4.40 26.11 -11.58
C ILE A 316 5.88 26.20 -11.21
N TYR A 317 6.56 25.06 -10.98
CA TYR A 317 7.98 25.05 -10.60
C TYR A 317 8.86 24.56 -11.76
N SER A 318 9.97 25.30 -11.99
CA SER A 318 10.98 24.86 -12.95
C SER A 318 11.92 23.82 -12.34
N LYS A 319 12.52 22.99 -13.22
CA LYS A 319 13.53 21.99 -12.82
C LYS A 319 14.73 22.66 -12.14
N ALA A 320 15.19 23.81 -12.66
CA ALA A 320 16.28 24.59 -12.06
C ALA A 320 15.96 25.02 -10.62
N TYR A 321 14.76 25.52 -10.36
CA TYR A 321 14.34 25.94 -9.03
C TYR A 321 14.24 24.75 -8.07
N VAL A 322 13.56 23.68 -8.46
CA VAL A 322 13.45 22.48 -7.63
C VAL A 322 14.82 21.87 -7.32
N ARG A 323 15.73 21.82 -8.31
CA ARG A 323 17.12 21.42 -8.07
C ARG A 323 17.81 22.34 -7.05
N HIS A 324 17.68 23.66 -7.20
CA HIS A 324 18.23 24.62 -6.24
C HIS A 324 17.77 24.32 -4.82
N LEU A 325 16.48 24.10 -4.61
CA LEU A 325 15.92 23.76 -3.30
C LEU A 325 16.50 22.46 -2.72
N PHE A 326 16.72 21.41 -3.54
CA PHE A 326 17.38 20.18 -3.09
C PHE A 326 18.84 20.38 -2.70
N VAL A 327 19.56 21.23 -3.42
CA VAL A 327 20.96 21.55 -3.11
C VAL A 327 21.06 22.41 -1.85
N ALA A 328 20.14 23.36 -1.68
CA ALA A 328 20.02 24.20 -0.50
C ALA A 328 19.41 23.49 0.73
N GLN A 329 18.94 22.24 0.56
CA GLN A 329 18.29 21.43 1.60
C GLN A 329 17.02 22.05 2.16
N GLU A 330 16.28 22.80 1.33
CA GLU A 330 15.01 23.41 1.71
C GLU A 330 13.90 22.35 1.82
N ILE A 331 13.06 22.48 2.86
CA ILE A 331 11.93 21.56 3.12
C ILE A 331 10.94 21.56 1.94
N LEU A 332 10.75 22.70 1.29
CA LEU A 332 9.86 22.86 0.14
C LEU A 332 10.21 21.87 -1.02
N ALA A 333 11.49 21.55 -1.20
CA ALA A 333 11.90 20.52 -2.18
C ALA A 333 11.24 19.18 -1.93
N MET A 334 11.18 18.77 -0.65
CA MET A 334 10.59 17.49 -0.24
C MET A 334 9.07 17.49 -0.42
N GLN A 335 8.40 18.64 -0.19
CA GLN A 335 6.96 18.79 -0.40
C GLN A 335 6.63 18.70 -1.89
N ILE A 336 7.27 19.52 -2.73
CA ILE A 336 7.09 19.50 -4.20
C ILE A 336 7.28 18.09 -4.75
N ALA A 337 8.39 17.43 -4.39
CA ALA A 337 8.71 16.10 -4.90
C ALA A 337 7.74 15.01 -4.40
N SER A 338 7.22 15.12 -3.18
CA SER A 338 6.23 14.19 -2.65
C SER A 338 4.89 14.33 -3.34
N VAL A 339 4.42 15.56 -3.54
CA VAL A 339 3.17 15.86 -4.29
C VAL A 339 3.30 15.37 -5.73
N HIS A 340 4.40 15.71 -6.43
CA HIS A 340 4.68 15.27 -7.79
C HIS A 340 4.62 13.73 -7.92
N ASN A 341 5.40 13.02 -7.10
CA ASN A 341 5.47 11.56 -7.20
C ASN A 341 4.13 10.88 -6.89
N LEU A 342 3.40 11.35 -5.90
CA LEU A 342 2.09 10.78 -5.57
C LEU A 342 1.08 11.04 -6.69
N ALA A 343 1.04 12.25 -7.24
CA ALA A 343 0.17 12.56 -8.37
C ALA A 343 0.52 11.71 -9.59
N PHE A 344 1.81 11.49 -9.88
CA PHE A 344 2.24 10.58 -10.93
C PHE A 344 1.77 9.13 -10.70
N TYR A 345 1.91 8.61 -9.47
CA TYR A 345 1.47 7.24 -9.18
C TYR A 345 -0.05 7.06 -9.32
N LEU A 346 -0.83 8.05 -8.88
CA LEU A 346 -2.29 8.03 -9.03
C LEU A 346 -2.69 8.18 -10.52
N TRP A 347 -2.00 9.03 -11.25
CA TRP A 347 -2.17 9.15 -12.70
C TRP A 347 -1.88 7.81 -13.41
N LEU A 348 -0.77 7.14 -13.06
CA LEU A 348 -0.35 5.88 -13.68
C LEU A 348 -1.42 4.78 -13.55
N VAL A 349 -1.97 4.60 -12.34
CA VAL A 349 -3.03 3.60 -12.13
C VAL A 349 -4.37 4.04 -12.75
N GLY A 350 -4.63 5.34 -12.83
CA GLY A 350 -5.78 5.91 -13.53
C GLY A 350 -5.73 5.66 -15.03
N GLU A 351 -4.58 5.87 -15.66
CA GLU A 351 -4.37 5.53 -17.09
C GLU A 351 -4.45 4.02 -17.31
N ALA A 352 -3.86 3.21 -16.43
CA ALA A 352 -4.01 1.76 -16.51
C ALA A 352 -5.49 1.34 -16.51
N ARG A 353 -6.29 1.92 -15.59
CA ARG A 353 -7.74 1.68 -15.54
C ARG A 353 -8.43 2.07 -16.85
N LYS A 354 -8.11 3.25 -17.40
CA LYS A 354 -8.67 3.74 -18.65
C LYS A 354 -8.39 2.77 -19.80
N HIS A 355 -7.14 2.36 -19.97
CA HIS A 355 -6.74 1.44 -21.03
C HIS A 355 -7.30 0.02 -20.86
N ILE A 356 -7.57 -0.43 -19.60
CA ILE A 356 -8.32 -1.68 -19.36
C ILE A 356 -9.75 -1.55 -19.89
N ILE A 357 -10.43 -0.42 -19.64
CA ILE A 357 -11.81 -0.18 -20.08
C ILE A 357 -11.86 0.00 -21.60
N GLU A 358 -10.91 0.69 -22.20
CA GLU A 358 -10.79 0.90 -23.66
C GLU A 358 -10.36 -0.38 -24.40
N GLY A 359 -9.74 -1.34 -23.71
CA GLY A 359 -9.39 -2.66 -24.25
C GLY A 359 -8.02 -2.76 -24.91
N ASP A 360 -7.13 -1.77 -24.71
CA ASP A 360 -5.77 -1.71 -25.27
C ASP A 360 -4.67 -1.71 -24.20
N PHE A 361 -4.98 -2.11 -22.97
CA PHE A 361 -4.07 -2.08 -21.81
C PHE A 361 -2.73 -2.75 -22.08
N LYS A 362 -2.70 -3.92 -22.75
CA LYS A 362 -1.47 -4.68 -22.96
C LYS A 362 -0.45 -3.90 -23.81
N SER A 363 -0.88 -3.27 -24.89
CA SER A 363 0.00 -2.47 -25.76
C SER A 363 0.48 -1.21 -25.05
N TRP A 364 -0.42 -0.47 -24.42
CA TRP A 364 -0.09 0.70 -23.63
C TRP A 364 0.88 0.37 -22.48
N LYS A 365 0.61 -0.71 -21.71
CA LYS A 365 1.49 -1.15 -20.60
C LYS A 365 2.92 -1.40 -21.09
N THR A 366 3.08 -2.10 -22.22
CA THR A 366 4.41 -2.43 -22.76
C THR A 366 5.23 -1.17 -23.04
N GLU A 367 4.63 -0.17 -23.69
CA GLU A 367 5.30 1.11 -23.93
C GLU A 367 5.57 1.89 -22.64
N MET A 368 4.59 1.89 -21.71
CA MET A 368 4.70 2.64 -20.47
C MET A 368 5.79 2.07 -19.55
N VAL A 369 5.90 0.74 -19.42
CA VAL A 369 6.98 0.09 -18.64
C VAL A 369 8.35 0.50 -19.18
N GLU A 370 8.52 0.53 -20.50
CA GLU A 370 9.79 1.00 -21.09
C GLU A 370 10.07 2.48 -20.76
N ARG A 371 9.05 3.35 -20.82
CA ARG A 371 9.20 4.78 -20.51
C ARG A 371 9.57 5.02 -19.05
N VAL A 372 8.79 4.48 -18.10
CA VAL A 372 8.97 4.76 -16.66
C VAL A 372 10.26 4.19 -16.06
N THR A 373 10.96 3.31 -16.79
CA THR A 373 12.24 2.75 -16.37
C THR A 373 13.46 3.51 -16.92
N ARG A 374 13.27 4.41 -17.88
CA ARG A 374 14.36 5.24 -18.44
C ARG A 374 14.90 6.19 -17.38
N ARG A 375 16.18 6.48 -17.46
CA ARG A 375 16.82 7.55 -16.67
C ARG A 375 16.96 8.80 -17.54
N LEU A 376 16.36 9.88 -17.08
CA LEU A 376 16.40 11.18 -17.73
C LEU A 376 17.62 11.98 -17.28
#